data_7bf914b1d3cba721ff11ccd7bc0b0871
#
_entry.id   7bf914b1d3cba721ff11ccd7bc0b0871
#
_cell.length_a   1.000
_cell.length_b   1.000
_cell.length_c   1.000
_cell.angle_alpha   90.00
_cell.angle_beta   90.00
_cell.angle_gamma   90.00
#
_symmetry.space_group_name_H-M   'P 1'
#
loop_
_entity.id
_entity.type
_entity.pdbx_description
1 polymer ?
#
loop_
_entity_poly.entity_id
_entity_poly.type
_entity_poly.pdbx_seq_one_letter_code
_entity_poly.pdbx_strand_id
1 'polypeptide(L)'
;MNYPYSAYPNRGKLTLPGGCKLGLIMTINLEYWDLTKNSEQPYYAGGPAILPDPLPANVPDFPNFMWREYGQRAGVWRLFEIFDTAKVPASCTINAKTATERPEIVQAADSRGWEIVAHNYEQGELLTDYAHNREAEAEVIKSTLAVYHDVLGRPAKGWLSSSMRGTLNTCDILAEEGIFFYCDFINDDQPYMINTSSGDLVSIPYSNEINDFTQLMRRGHTTDEFYTVLKDELDTLLSEAQRDDTAKIMNVGLHPHVAGRAYRSRAITQFLQYALGRPEVSFLTREAIAEHYLSHHESHIPA
;
A
#
# COMPACT_ATOMS: atom_id res chain seq x y z
N MET A 1 -19.35 -10.97 1.82
CA MET A 1 -18.29 -9.98 2.05
C MET A 1 -18.38 -9.52 3.49
N ASN A 2 -17.26 -9.24 4.12
CA ASN A 2 -17.19 -8.97 5.55
C ASN A 2 -17.49 -7.50 5.92
N TYR A 3 -18.19 -6.76 5.07
CA TYR A 3 -18.61 -5.39 5.33
C TYR A 3 -19.97 -5.11 4.70
N PRO A 4 -20.82 -4.25 5.34
CA PRO A 4 -22.11 -3.85 4.77
C PRO A 4 -21.89 -2.85 3.63
N TYR A 5 -22.78 -2.86 2.64
CA TYR A 5 -22.86 -1.78 1.66
C TYR A 5 -23.37 -0.51 2.33
N SER A 6 -22.63 0.58 2.14
CA SER A 6 -23.03 1.91 2.60
C SER A 6 -22.84 2.92 1.48
N ALA A 7 -23.95 3.50 0.99
CA ALA A 7 -23.89 4.53 -0.03
C ALA A 7 -23.37 5.85 0.57
N TYR A 8 -22.39 6.48 -0.08
CA TYR A 8 -21.75 7.72 0.37
C TYR A 8 -22.74 8.81 0.84
N PRO A 9 -23.86 9.13 0.13
CA PRO A 9 -24.78 10.17 0.57
C PRO A 9 -25.54 9.89 1.88
N ASN A 10 -25.52 8.65 2.34
CA ASN A 10 -26.22 8.21 3.55
C ASN A 10 -25.32 8.12 4.77
N ARG A 11 -24.02 8.44 4.63
CA ARG A 11 -23.04 8.37 5.70
C ARG A 11 -23.07 9.61 6.57
N GLY A 12 -22.71 9.44 7.82
CA GLY A 12 -22.35 10.53 8.70
C GLY A 12 -21.03 11.19 8.30
N LYS A 13 -20.67 12.25 9.00
CA LYS A 13 -19.42 12.97 8.74
C LYS A 13 -18.22 12.16 9.21
N LEU A 14 -17.29 11.90 8.30
CA LEU A 14 -15.97 11.39 8.65
C LEU A 14 -15.10 12.53 9.17
N THR A 15 -14.38 12.27 10.26
CA THR A 15 -13.28 13.10 10.74
C THR A 15 -11.95 12.35 10.64
N LEU A 16 -10.86 13.08 10.49
CA LEU A 16 -9.50 12.53 10.43
C LEU A 16 -8.60 13.20 11.49
N PRO A 17 -7.47 12.60 11.84
CA PRO A 17 -6.50 13.19 12.75
C PRO A 17 -6.18 14.65 12.39
N GLY A 18 -6.13 15.53 13.39
CA GLY A 18 -5.88 16.95 13.17
C GLY A 18 -7.00 17.74 12.50
N GLY A 19 -8.15 17.12 12.19
CA GLY A 19 -9.30 17.78 11.57
C GLY A 19 -9.11 18.13 10.09
N CYS A 20 -8.14 17.51 9.40
CA CYS A 20 -7.92 17.74 7.97
C CYS A 20 -9.10 17.26 7.12
N LYS A 21 -9.27 17.85 5.95
CA LYS A 21 -10.31 17.46 4.98
C LYS A 21 -9.86 16.30 4.09
N LEU A 22 -8.56 16.20 3.83
CA LEU A 22 -7.98 15.12 3.03
C LEU A 22 -6.76 14.53 3.74
N GLY A 23 -6.85 13.25 4.09
CA GLY A 23 -5.73 12.45 4.56
C GLY A 23 -4.99 11.85 3.38
N LEU A 24 -3.76 12.30 3.13
CA LEU A 24 -2.91 11.80 2.05
C LEU A 24 -1.94 10.76 2.58
N ILE A 25 -2.06 9.53 2.07
CA ILE A 25 -1.20 8.39 2.40
C ILE A 25 -0.23 8.16 1.23
N MET A 26 1.06 8.35 1.50
CA MET A 26 2.09 8.08 0.50
C MET A 26 2.71 6.70 0.77
N THR A 27 2.43 5.74 -0.10
CA THR A 27 2.87 4.36 0.06
C THR A 27 4.10 4.06 -0.77
N ILE A 28 5.13 3.47 -0.17
CA ILE A 28 6.29 2.91 -0.86
C ILE A 28 6.22 1.38 -0.73
N ASN A 29 6.02 0.69 -1.86
CA ASN A 29 5.91 -0.76 -1.92
C ASN A 29 7.31 -1.38 -2.05
N LEU A 30 7.80 -2.01 -1.00
CA LEU A 30 9.12 -2.62 -0.92
C LEU A 30 9.02 -4.14 -1.16
N GLU A 31 8.85 -4.48 -2.43
CA GLU A 31 8.60 -5.83 -2.89
C GLU A 31 9.89 -6.63 -3.07
N TYR A 32 9.84 -7.91 -2.69
CA TYR A 32 10.87 -8.91 -2.99
C TYR A 32 10.39 -9.85 -4.09
N TRP A 33 11.22 -10.01 -5.11
CA TRP A 33 10.95 -10.90 -6.24
C TRP A 33 12.05 -11.95 -6.32
N ASP A 34 11.69 -13.23 -6.24
CA ASP A 34 12.64 -14.32 -6.38
C ASP A 34 12.91 -14.60 -7.87
N LEU A 35 14.18 -14.64 -8.24
CA LEU A 35 14.59 -14.91 -9.61
C LEU A 35 14.14 -16.28 -10.12
N THR A 36 14.10 -17.25 -9.22
CA THR A 36 13.84 -18.66 -9.56
C THR A 36 12.38 -19.05 -9.40
N LYS A 37 11.60 -18.25 -8.69
CA LYS A 37 10.18 -18.53 -8.47
C LYS A 37 9.40 -18.36 -9.77
N ASN A 38 8.48 -19.29 -10.02
CA ASN A 38 7.68 -19.35 -11.25
C ASN A 38 8.51 -19.53 -12.53
N SER A 39 9.69 -20.14 -12.42
CA SER A 39 10.51 -20.45 -13.60
C SER A 39 9.79 -21.35 -14.63
N GLU A 40 8.77 -22.08 -14.18
CA GLU A 40 7.87 -22.85 -15.06
C GLU A 40 6.89 -21.98 -15.85
N GLN A 41 6.70 -20.74 -15.43
CA GLN A 41 5.85 -19.76 -16.09
C GLN A 41 6.69 -18.79 -16.94
N PRO A 42 6.19 -18.33 -18.09
CA PRO A 42 6.95 -17.42 -18.96
C PRO A 42 7.11 -15.99 -18.44
N TYR A 43 6.51 -15.64 -17.31
CA TYR A 43 6.65 -14.31 -16.66
C TYR A 43 6.21 -14.37 -15.20
N TYR A 44 6.59 -13.35 -14.41
CA TYR A 44 6.15 -13.23 -13.03
C TYR A 44 4.64 -12.93 -12.92
N ALA A 45 3.97 -13.61 -12.00
CA ALA A 45 2.65 -13.21 -11.59
C ALA A 45 2.68 -11.77 -11.01
N GLY A 46 1.70 -10.95 -11.35
CA GLY A 46 1.55 -9.62 -10.74
C GLY A 46 2.01 -8.43 -11.56
N GLY A 47 2.34 -8.59 -12.84
CA GLY A 47 2.52 -7.39 -13.63
C GLY A 47 3.28 -7.52 -14.93
N PRO A 48 3.27 -6.47 -15.76
CA PRO A 48 4.02 -6.47 -17.01
C PRO A 48 5.52 -6.59 -16.74
N ALA A 49 6.17 -7.37 -17.59
CA ALA A 49 7.61 -7.45 -17.64
C ALA A 49 8.20 -6.17 -18.26
N ILE A 50 9.48 -5.89 -18.00
CA ILE A 50 10.18 -4.78 -18.66
C ILE A 50 10.40 -5.04 -20.14
N LEU A 51 10.50 -6.30 -20.54
CA LEU A 51 10.58 -6.72 -21.95
C LEU A 51 9.19 -7.11 -22.45
N PRO A 52 8.86 -6.79 -23.71
CA PRO A 52 7.53 -7.07 -24.28
C PRO A 52 7.27 -8.57 -24.49
N ASP A 53 8.31 -9.34 -24.78
CA ASP A 53 8.20 -10.75 -25.06
C ASP A 53 8.58 -11.59 -23.83
N PRO A 54 7.73 -12.56 -23.43
CA PRO A 54 8.06 -13.47 -22.35
C PRO A 54 9.20 -14.41 -22.75
N LEU A 55 10.05 -14.77 -21.79
CA LEU A 55 11.06 -15.79 -21.97
C LEU A 55 10.41 -17.18 -22.00
N PRO A 56 11.06 -18.20 -22.60
CA PRO A 56 10.61 -19.58 -22.49
C PRO A 56 10.50 -20.02 -21.02
N ALA A 57 9.60 -20.98 -20.77
CA ALA A 57 9.49 -21.59 -19.45
C ALA A 57 10.85 -22.18 -19.00
N ASN A 58 11.07 -22.20 -17.69
CA ASN A 58 12.31 -22.70 -17.06
C ASN A 58 13.58 -21.90 -17.42
N VAL A 59 13.43 -20.70 -17.97
CA VAL A 59 14.54 -19.77 -18.17
C VAL A 59 14.36 -18.62 -17.17
N PRO A 60 15.31 -18.40 -16.25
CA PRO A 60 15.25 -17.27 -15.30
C PRO A 60 15.21 -15.93 -16.03
N ASP A 61 14.23 -15.09 -15.67
CA ASP A 61 14.04 -13.78 -16.30
C ASP A 61 14.92 -12.72 -15.65
N PHE A 62 16.21 -12.73 -15.96
CA PHE A 62 17.18 -11.76 -15.47
C PHE A 62 16.81 -10.30 -15.77
N PRO A 63 16.38 -9.92 -16.98
CA PRO A 63 16.01 -8.53 -17.25
C PRO A 63 14.90 -8.02 -16.31
N ASN A 64 13.87 -8.83 -16.10
CA ASN A 64 12.75 -8.50 -15.26
C ASN A 64 13.14 -8.45 -13.75
N PHE A 65 13.97 -9.41 -13.32
CA PHE A 65 14.54 -9.42 -11.99
C PHE A 65 15.42 -8.20 -11.74
N MET A 66 16.38 -7.90 -12.61
CA MET A 66 17.28 -6.75 -12.47
C MET A 66 16.53 -5.41 -12.53
N TRP A 67 15.46 -5.33 -13.30
CA TRP A 67 14.61 -4.15 -13.34
C TRP A 67 13.96 -3.88 -11.98
N ARG A 68 13.46 -4.92 -11.31
CA ARG A 68 12.89 -4.81 -9.97
C ARG A 68 13.97 -4.58 -8.90
N GLU A 69 15.10 -5.28 -9.01
CA GLU A 69 16.24 -5.11 -8.10
C GLU A 69 16.79 -3.67 -8.11
N TYR A 70 16.74 -2.98 -9.25
CA TYR A 70 17.07 -1.54 -9.31
C TYR A 70 16.29 -0.74 -8.25
N GLY A 71 15.05 -1.09 -7.99
CA GLY A 71 14.25 -0.45 -6.96
C GLY A 71 14.90 -0.52 -5.59
N GLN A 72 15.40 -1.69 -5.22
CA GLN A 72 16.05 -1.91 -3.92
C GLN A 72 17.47 -1.32 -3.88
N ARG A 73 18.20 -1.29 -5.00
CA ARG A 73 19.59 -0.83 -5.07
C ARG A 73 19.72 0.69 -5.18
N ALA A 74 18.81 1.35 -5.88
CA ALA A 74 18.93 2.77 -6.20
C ALA A 74 17.62 3.54 -6.04
N GLY A 75 16.49 2.98 -6.49
CA GLY A 75 15.22 3.68 -6.55
C GLY A 75 14.67 4.06 -5.17
N VAL A 76 14.76 3.14 -4.20
CA VAL A 76 14.27 3.36 -2.83
C VAL A 76 15.01 4.52 -2.15
N TRP A 77 16.32 4.60 -2.30
CA TRP A 77 17.13 5.64 -1.68
C TRP A 77 16.81 7.03 -2.25
N ARG A 78 16.52 7.10 -3.55
CA ARG A 78 16.04 8.34 -4.18
C ARG A 78 14.67 8.77 -3.68
N LEU A 79 13.75 7.83 -3.52
CA LEU A 79 12.46 8.14 -2.92
C LEU A 79 12.62 8.60 -1.47
N PHE A 80 13.44 7.92 -0.67
CA PHE A 80 13.72 8.32 0.71
C PHE A 80 14.23 9.76 0.80
N GLU A 81 15.21 10.13 -0.06
CA GLU A 81 15.73 11.50 -0.13
C GLU A 81 14.65 12.54 -0.49
N ILE A 82 13.74 12.20 -1.41
CA ILE A 82 12.64 13.09 -1.81
C ILE A 82 11.69 13.32 -0.62
N PHE A 83 11.33 12.27 0.11
CA PHE A 83 10.47 12.36 1.28
C PHE A 83 11.14 13.09 2.45
N ASP A 84 12.43 12.83 2.69
CA ASP A 84 13.22 13.54 3.70
C ASP A 84 13.29 15.05 3.38
N THR A 85 13.51 15.39 2.10
CA THR A 85 13.56 16.79 1.65
C THR A 85 12.20 17.49 1.83
N ALA A 86 11.11 16.78 1.52
CA ALA A 86 9.77 17.30 1.70
C ALA A 86 9.32 17.29 3.18
N LYS A 87 10.01 16.57 4.05
CA LYS A 87 9.68 16.37 5.47
C LYS A 87 8.29 15.78 5.68
N VAL A 88 7.92 14.83 4.84
CA VAL A 88 6.65 14.12 4.92
C VAL A 88 6.87 12.65 5.26
N PRO A 89 5.95 12.01 6.03
CA PRO A 89 6.05 10.59 6.32
C PRO A 89 5.73 9.75 5.08
N ALA A 90 6.23 8.52 5.07
CA ALA A 90 5.78 7.48 4.16
C ALA A 90 5.19 6.30 4.93
N SER A 91 4.35 5.53 4.24
CA SER A 91 3.86 4.24 4.70
C SER A 91 4.51 3.16 3.82
N CYS A 92 5.37 2.35 4.39
CA CYS A 92 6.11 1.34 3.66
C CYS A 92 5.41 -0.03 3.78
N THR A 93 4.86 -0.54 2.67
CA THR A 93 4.46 -1.94 2.61
C THR A 93 5.67 -2.78 2.26
N ILE A 94 5.99 -3.77 3.06
CA ILE A 94 7.26 -4.50 2.95
C ILE A 94 7.00 -6.00 2.92
N ASN A 95 7.46 -6.71 1.89
CA ASN A 95 7.49 -8.18 1.99
C ASN A 95 8.45 -8.62 3.10
N ALA A 96 8.09 -9.65 3.87
CA ALA A 96 8.93 -10.17 4.95
C ALA A 96 10.33 -10.57 4.46
N LYS A 97 10.43 -11.13 3.27
CA LYS A 97 11.70 -11.48 2.64
C LYS A 97 12.57 -10.26 2.32
N THR A 98 11.99 -9.11 2.02
CA THR A 98 12.76 -7.85 1.92
C THR A 98 13.38 -7.49 3.28
N ALA A 99 12.65 -7.70 4.38
CA ALA A 99 13.15 -7.39 5.71
C ALA A 99 14.34 -8.28 6.12
N THR A 100 14.37 -9.54 5.69
CA THR A 100 15.47 -10.46 5.99
C THR A 100 16.65 -10.32 5.02
N GLU A 101 16.38 -10.12 3.73
CA GLU A 101 17.43 -10.09 2.69
C GLU A 101 18.01 -8.69 2.45
N ARG A 102 17.31 -7.64 2.86
CA ARG A 102 17.70 -6.23 2.68
C ARG A 102 17.39 -5.41 3.93
N PRO A 103 17.88 -5.84 5.12
CA PRO A 103 17.54 -5.22 6.41
C PRO A 103 17.86 -3.72 6.45
N GLU A 104 18.88 -3.27 5.72
CA GLU A 104 19.26 -1.86 5.64
C GLU A 104 18.15 -0.95 5.10
N ILE A 105 17.30 -1.45 4.20
CA ILE A 105 16.16 -0.69 3.65
C ILE A 105 15.09 -0.51 4.74
N VAL A 106 14.79 -1.59 5.45
CA VAL A 106 13.78 -1.58 6.52
C VAL A 106 14.22 -0.74 7.70
N GLN A 107 15.47 -0.89 8.12
CA GLN A 107 16.07 -0.06 9.18
C GLN A 107 16.09 1.42 8.80
N ALA A 108 16.34 1.74 7.53
CA ALA A 108 16.31 3.11 7.06
C ALA A 108 14.88 3.72 7.07
N ALA A 109 13.85 2.95 6.75
CA ALA A 109 12.45 3.37 6.87
C ALA A 109 12.06 3.54 8.35
N ASP A 110 12.37 2.54 9.18
CA ASP A 110 12.05 2.52 10.61
C ASP A 110 12.73 3.67 11.37
N SER A 111 14.01 3.96 11.10
CA SER A 111 14.75 5.07 11.73
C SER A 111 14.18 6.46 11.41
N ARG A 112 13.39 6.59 10.34
CA ARG A 112 12.65 7.80 10.00
C ARG A 112 11.30 7.90 10.74
N GLY A 113 10.93 6.89 11.52
CA GLY A 113 9.63 6.80 12.15
C GLY A 113 8.49 6.57 11.14
N TRP A 114 8.80 6.03 9.96
CA TRP A 114 7.79 5.74 8.95
C TRP A 114 7.01 4.49 9.31
N GLU A 115 5.75 4.45 8.87
CA GLU A 115 4.89 3.30 9.07
C GLU A 115 5.39 2.10 8.27
N ILE A 116 5.40 0.91 8.90
CA ILE A 116 5.71 -0.35 8.26
C ILE A 116 4.47 -1.23 8.30
N VAL A 117 3.99 -1.60 7.11
CA VAL A 117 2.81 -2.43 6.88
C VAL A 117 3.25 -3.79 6.35
N ALA A 118 2.77 -4.87 6.94
CA ALA A 118 3.07 -6.22 6.48
C ALA A 118 2.48 -6.48 5.08
N HIS A 119 3.26 -7.18 4.23
CA HIS A 119 2.95 -7.36 2.82
C HIS A 119 3.36 -8.75 2.33
N ASN A 120 2.67 -9.79 2.72
CA ASN A 120 3.03 -11.18 2.48
C ASN A 120 4.51 -11.52 2.75
N TYR A 121 4.90 -12.79 2.59
CA TYR A 121 6.29 -13.20 2.74
C TYR A 121 7.15 -12.69 1.56
N GLU A 122 6.70 -12.91 0.34
CA GLU A 122 7.31 -12.37 -0.89
C GLU A 122 6.23 -12.03 -1.93
N GLN A 123 6.59 -11.25 -2.95
CA GLN A 123 5.60 -10.72 -3.90
C GLN A 123 4.97 -11.78 -4.80
N GLY A 124 5.69 -12.84 -5.11
CA GLY A 124 5.19 -13.93 -5.94
C GLY A 124 4.39 -14.98 -5.18
N GLU A 125 4.26 -14.90 -3.86
CA GLU A 125 3.44 -15.79 -3.04
C GLU A 125 2.11 -15.11 -2.71
N LEU A 126 1.03 -15.58 -3.34
CA LEU A 126 -0.28 -14.95 -3.22
C LEU A 126 -1.13 -15.72 -2.21
N LEU A 127 -1.87 -15.02 -1.34
CA LEU A 127 -2.79 -15.68 -0.40
C LEU A 127 -3.89 -16.47 -1.13
N THR A 128 -4.25 -16.05 -2.35
CA THR A 128 -5.19 -16.80 -3.18
C THR A 128 -4.72 -18.20 -3.57
N ASP A 129 -3.42 -18.50 -3.47
CA ASP A 129 -2.91 -19.86 -3.68
C ASP A 129 -3.37 -20.81 -2.56
N TYR A 130 -3.79 -20.25 -1.42
CA TYR A 130 -4.29 -20.96 -0.24
C TYR A 130 -5.81 -20.82 -0.04
N ALA A 131 -6.56 -20.30 -1.02
CA ALA A 131 -7.99 -19.97 -0.87
C ALA A 131 -8.89 -21.11 -0.40
N HIS A 132 -8.47 -22.36 -0.59
CA HIS A 132 -9.19 -23.58 -0.17
C HIS A 132 -8.60 -24.26 1.08
N ASN A 133 -7.61 -23.64 1.72
CA ASN A 133 -6.95 -24.18 2.90
C ASN A 133 -6.63 -23.05 3.89
N ARG A 134 -7.59 -22.78 4.79
CA ARG A 134 -7.49 -21.72 5.79
C ARG A 134 -6.29 -21.89 6.72
N GLU A 135 -5.99 -23.14 7.11
CA GLU A 135 -4.87 -23.43 8.01
C GLU A 135 -3.53 -23.09 7.35
N ALA A 136 -3.37 -23.41 6.06
CA ALA A 136 -2.16 -23.06 5.32
C ALA A 136 -2.04 -21.54 5.12
N GLU A 137 -3.15 -20.84 4.83
CA GLU A 137 -3.16 -19.38 4.75
C GLU A 137 -2.76 -18.75 6.09
N ALA A 138 -3.33 -19.25 7.20
CA ALA A 138 -3.00 -18.76 8.53
C ALA A 138 -1.50 -18.96 8.88
N GLU A 139 -0.93 -20.09 8.51
CA GLU A 139 0.50 -20.37 8.75
C GLU A 139 1.41 -19.41 7.95
N VAL A 140 1.07 -19.13 6.69
CA VAL A 140 1.80 -18.15 5.87
C VAL A 140 1.70 -16.74 6.47
N ILE A 141 0.53 -16.33 6.93
CA ILE A 141 0.35 -15.03 7.59
C ILE A 141 1.16 -14.96 8.89
N LYS A 142 1.07 -15.98 9.76
CA LYS A 142 1.80 -16.04 11.02
C LYS A 142 3.32 -15.98 10.82
N SER A 143 3.84 -16.81 9.92
CA SER A 143 5.29 -16.82 9.62
C SER A 143 5.76 -15.48 9.06
N THR A 144 4.93 -14.84 8.24
CA THR A 144 5.19 -13.49 7.74
C THR A 144 5.25 -12.47 8.88
N LEU A 145 4.26 -12.47 9.78
CA LEU A 145 4.19 -11.53 10.91
C LEU A 145 5.34 -11.73 11.91
N ALA A 146 5.78 -12.98 12.12
CA ALA A 146 6.93 -13.28 12.98
C ALA A 146 8.21 -12.59 12.52
N VAL A 147 8.44 -12.49 11.20
CA VAL A 147 9.61 -11.79 10.63
C VAL A 147 9.62 -10.31 11.01
N TYR A 148 8.48 -9.63 10.97
CA TYR A 148 8.42 -8.21 11.37
C TYR A 148 8.71 -8.04 12.85
N HIS A 149 8.17 -8.93 13.69
CA HIS A 149 8.48 -8.92 15.12
C HIS A 149 9.98 -9.08 15.37
N ASP A 150 10.63 -10.01 14.67
CA ASP A 150 12.05 -10.30 14.83
C ASP A 150 12.95 -9.15 14.34
N VAL A 151 12.60 -8.53 13.21
CA VAL A 151 13.41 -7.48 12.59
C VAL A 151 13.19 -6.12 13.27
N LEU A 152 11.96 -5.79 13.68
CA LEU A 152 11.59 -4.48 14.22
C LEU A 152 11.47 -4.44 15.75
N GLY A 153 11.48 -5.60 16.42
CA GLY A 153 11.25 -5.71 17.86
C GLY A 153 9.81 -5.36 18.29
N ARG A 154 8.88 -5.29 17.34
CA ARG A 154 7.48 -4.99 17.57
C ARG A 154 6.58 -5.67 16.52
N PRO A 155 5.31 -5.97 16.84
CA PRO A 155 4.38 -6.56 15.88
C PRO A 155 4.02 -5.55 14.77
N ALA A 156 3.74 -6.07 13.57
CA ALA A 156 3.06 -5.30 12.54
C ALA A 156 1.60 -5.04 12.97
N LYS A 157 1.06 -3.88 12.62
CA LYS A 157 -0.30 -3.46 12.99
C LYS A 157 -1.27 -3.51 11.83
N GLY A 158 -0.78 -3.52 10.61
CA GLY A 158 -1.58 -3.51 9.40
C GLY A 158 -1.07 -4.45 8.33
N TRP A 159 -1.94 -4.71 7.37
CA TRP A 159 -1.68 -5.64 6.27
C TRP A 159 -2.19 -5.11 4.92
N LEU A 160 -1.35 -5.27 3.90
CA LEU A 160 -1.71 -5.20 2.49
C LEU A 160 -1.23 -6.49 1.82
N SER A 161 -2.12 -7.29 1.24
CA SER A 161 -1.70 -8.51 0.55
C SER A 161 -0.96 -8.20 -0.75
N SER A 162 0.01 -9.03 -1.11
CA SER A 162 0.66 -8.97 -2.42
C SER A 162 -0.39 -8.95 -3.54
N SER A 163 -0.30 -7.93 -4.39
CA SER A 163 -1.27 -7.68 -5.47
C SER A 163 -2.73 -7.50 -4.99
N MET A 164 -2.96 -7.18 -3.71
CA MET A 164 -4.29 -7.06 -3.09
C MET A 164 -5.12 -8.36 -3.24
N ARG A 165 -4.45 -9.51 -3.14
CA ARG A 165 -5.06 -10.83 -3.36
C ARG A 165 -5.23 -11.60 -2.06
N GLY A 166 -6.06 -11.04 -1.17
CA GLY A 166 -6.59 -11.78 -0.03
C GLY A 166 -7.67 -12.80 -0.44
N THR A 167 -8.07 -13.63 0.50
CA THR A 167 -9.15 -14.63 0.38
C THR A 167 -10.35 -14.25 1.23
N LEU A 168 -11.37 -15.08 1.27
CA LEU A 168 -12.50 -14.91 2.19
C LEU A 168 -12.11 -15.11 3.66
N ASN A 169 -11.01 -15.81 3.92
CA ASN A 169 -10.52 -16.09 5.28
C ASN A 169 -9.57 -15.00 5.80
N THR A 170 -8.94 -14.24 4.91
CA THR A 170 -7.83 -13.33 5.26
C THR A 170 -8.19 -12.36 6.38
N CYS A 171 -9.36 -11.72 6.32
CA CYS A 171 -9.76 -10.74 7.33
C CYS A 171 -9.89 -11.35 8.73
N ASP A 172 -10.50 -12.54 8.84
CA ASP A 172 -10.65 -13.23 10.12
C ASP A 172 -9.29 -13.67 10.68
N ILE A 173 -8.40 -14.22 9.83
CA ILE A 173 -7.05 -14.63 10.22
C ILE A 173 -6.24 -13.42 10.71
N LEU A 174 -6.28 -12.30 9.99
CA LEU A 174 -5.57 -11.09 10.37
C LEU A 174 -6.02 -10.54 11.72
N ALA A 175 -7.34 -10.52 11.97
CA ALA A 175 -7.88 -10.10 13.26
C ALA A 175 -7.48 -11.06 14.40
N GLU A 176 -7.46 -12.38 14.16
CA GLU A 176 -6.95 -13.39 15.11
C GLU A 176 -5.48 -13.16 15.46
N GLU A 177 -4.67 -12.69 14.50
CA GLU A 177 -3.23 -12.41 14.68
C GLU A 177 -2.95 -10.97 15.20
N GLY A 178 -3.98 -10.21 15.55
CA GLY A 178 -3.85 -8.88 16.16
C GLY A 178 -3.59 -7.74 15.16
N ILE A 179 -3.78 -7.97 13.88
CA ILE A 179 -3.81 -6.89 12.88
C ILE A 179 -5.13 -6.12 13.03
N PHE A 180 -5.08 -4.79 13.07
CA PHE A 180 -6.27 -3.98 13.25
C PHE A 180 -6.62 -3.06 12.07
N PHE A 181 -5.77 -2.99 11.01
CA PHE A 181 -6.17 -2.37 9.74
C PHE A 181 -5.73 -3.20 8.52
N TYR A 182 -6.57 -3.18 7.49
CA TYR A 182 -6.43 -3.94 6.26
C TYR A 182 -6.61 -3.05 5.04
N CYS A 183 -5.82 -3.27 3.99
CA CYS A 183 -5.70 -2.32 2.88
C CYS A 183 -6.09 -2.86 1.51
N ASP A 184 -6.43 -4.15 1.36
CA ASP A 184 -6.70 -4.74 0.04
C ASP A 184 -7.96 -4.22 -0.64
N PHE A 185 -8.90 -3.67 0.13
CA PHE A 185 -10.14 -3.16 -0.43
C PHE A 185 -9.89 -1.81 -1.12
N ILE A 186 -10.35 -1.72 -2.37
CA ILE A 186 -10.11 -0.56 -3.26
C ILE A 186 -11.42 0.11 -3.67
N ASN A 187 -12.41 0.01 -2.82
CA ASN A 187 -13.81 0.29 -3.15
C ASN A 187 -14.39 1.54 -2.48
N ASP A 188 -13.53 2.35 -1.84
CA ASP A 188 -13.98 3.55 -1.12
C ASP A 188 -12.89 4.62 -1.00
N ASP A 189 -13.30 5.87 -0.78
CA ASP A 189 -12.45 7.02 -0.44
C ASP A 189 -12.45 7.32 1.06
N GLN A 190 -13.08 6.46 1.86
CA GLN A 190 -13.22 6.61 3.31
C GLN A 190 -12.97 5.27 4.01
N PRO A 191 -12.41 5.27 5.23
CA PRO A 191 -12.28 4.05 6.02
C PRO A 191 -13.65 3.53 6.46
N TYR A 192 -13.72 2.23 6.73
CA TYR A 192 -14.91 1.57 7.28
C TYR A 192 -14.55 0.32 8.08
N MET A 193 -15.48 -0.13 8.92
CA MET A 193 -15.29 -1.35 9.71
C MET A 193 -15.47 -2.61 8.85
N ILE A 194 -14.63 -3.60 9.08
CA ILE A 194 -14.74 -4.93 8.52
C ILE A 194 -15.26 -5.86 9.62
N ASN A 195 -16.32 -6.60 9.34
CA ASN A 195 -16.87 -7.57 10.27
C ASN A 195 -15.98 -8.82 10.30
N THR A 196 -15.41 -9.12 11.44
CA THR A 196 -14.61 -10.32 11.69
C THR A 196 -15.16 -11.10 12.88
N SER A 197 -14.75 -12.36 13.01
CA SER A 197 -15.13 -13.20 14.14
C SER A 197 -14.30 -12.95 15.40
N SER A 198 -13.19 -12.20 15.32
CA SER A 198 -12.15 -12.18 16.35
C SER A 198 -11.65 -10.79 16.75
N GLY A 199 -12.31 -9.72 16.37
CA GLY A 199 -11.94 -8.36 16.78
C GLY A 199 -12.23 -7.29 15.74
N ASP A 200 -11.86 -6.07 16.08
CA ASP A 200 -12.05 -4.92 15.21
C ASP A 200 -10.98 -4.89 14.11
N LEU A 201 -11.42 -4.77 12.87
CA LEU A 201 -10.54 -4.60 11.70
C LEU A 201 -11.05 -3.42 10.88
N VAL A 202 -10.20 -2.44 10.66
CA VAL A 202 -10.52 -1.25 9.88
C VAL A 202 -10.04 -1.42 8.45
N SER A 203 -10.90 -1.20 7.46
CA SER A 203 -10.47 -1.01 6.08
C SER A 203 -9.90 0.39 5.91
N ILE A 204 -8.64 0.46 5.47
CA ILE A 204 -8.03 1.69 4.96
C ILE A 204 -7.80 1.48 3.47
N PRO A 205 -8.75 1.89 2.61
CA PRO A 205 -8.71 1.56 1.19
C PRO A 205 -7.40 1.95 0.51
N TYR A 206 -6.82 0.99 -0.21
CA TYR A 206 -5.71 1.23 -1.12
C TYR A 206 -6.26 1.75 -2.45
N SER A 207 -5.43 2.38 -3.28
CA SER A 207 -5.80 2.72 -4.65
C SER A 207 -4.89 2.05 -5.66
N ASN A 208 -5.48 1.28 -6.56
CA ASN A 208 -4.80 0.76 -7.75
C ASN A 208 -4.91 1.72 -8.93
N GLU A 209 -5.80 2.72 -8.85
CA GLU A 209 -5.96 3.74 -9.90
C GLU A 209 -4.84 4.79 -9.84
N ILE A 210 -4.49 5.27 -8.64
CA ILE A 210 -3.42 6.26 -8.41
C ILE A 210 -2.14 5.58 -7.95
N ASN A 211 -1.73 4.58 -8.71
CA ASN A 211 -0.56 3.76 -8.46
C ASN A 211 0.40 3.92 -9.64
N ASP A 212 1.68 4.15 -9.36
CA ASP A 212 2.69 4.40 -10.39
C ASP A 212 2.84 3.25 -11.38
N PHE A 213 2.67 2.00 -10.90
CA PHE A 213 2.71 0.84 -11.76
C PHE A 213 1.55 0.82 -12.76
N THR A 214 0.34 1.13 -12.28
CA THR A 214 -0.84 1.23 -13.15
C THR A 214 -0.70 2.38 -14.14
N GLN A 215 -0.33 3.56 -13.67
CA GLN A 215 -0.28 4.75 -14.52
C GLN A 215 0.88 4.71 -15.51
N LEU A 216 2.10 4.42 -15.05
CA LEU A 216 3.30 4.53 -15.86
C LEU A 216 3.61 3.24 -16.66
N MET A 217 3.24 2.04 -16.13
CA MET A 217 3.60 0.78 -16.76
C MET A 217 2.45 0.13 -17.54
N ARG A 218 1.22 0.21 -17.02
CA ARG A 218 0.06 -0.40 -17.70
C ARG A 218 -0.62 0.55 -18.67
N ARG A 219 -0.83 1.82 -18.26
CA ARG A 219 -1.47 2.85 -19.10
C ARG A 219 -0.48 3.60 -19.99
N GLY A 220 0.83 3.52 -19.68
CA GLY A 220 1.89 4.14 -20.48
C GLY A 220 1.96 5.66 -20.35
N HIS A 221 1.44 6.23 -19.26
CA HIS A 221 1.49 7.66 -19.03
C HIS A 221 2.93 8.17 -18.90
N THR A 222 3.15 9.35 -19.39
CA THR A 222 4.39 10.11 -19.18
C THR A 222 4.50 10.58 -17.72
N THR A 223 5.67 11.07 -17.34
CA THR A 223 5.89 11.64 -16.00
C THR A 223 4.95 12.82 -15.71
N ASP A 224 4.69 13.66 -16.72
CA ASP A 224 3.83 14.84 -16.57
C ASP A 224 2.34 14.45 -16.47
N GLU A 225 1.90 13.47 -17.24
CA GLU A 225 0.53 12.93 -17.13
C GLU A 225 0.30 12.27 -15.78
N PHE A 226 1.29 11.53 -15.25
CA PHE A 226 1.18 10.96 -13.91
C PHE A 226 1.06 12.04 -12.82
N TYR A 227 1.87 13.10 -12.89
CA TYR A 227 1.72 14.26 -11.99
C TYR A 227 0.32 14.87 -12.11
N THR A 228 -0.20 15.03 -13.33
CA THR A 228 -1.54 15.57 -13.58
C THR A 228 -2.62 14.70 -12.94
N VAL A 229 -2.55 13.38 -13.10
CA VAL A 229 -3.49 12.44 -12.45
C VAL A 229 -3.47 12.59 -10.93
N LEU A 230 -2.29 12.63 -10.32
CA LEU A 230 -2.16 12.80 -8.86
C LEU A 230 -2.76 14.13 -8.39
N LYS A 231 -2.52 15.19 -9.14
CA LYS A 231 -3.04 16.52 -8.83
C LYS A 231 -4.55 16.59 -8.95
N ASP A 232 -5.12 16.09 -10.05
CA ASP A 232 -6.55 16.14 -10.33
C ASP A 232 -7.35 15.32 -9.32
N GLU A 233 -6.81 14.15 -8.91
CA GLU A 233 -7.40 13.34 -7.85
C GLU A 233 -7.42 14.09 -6.51
N LEU A 234 -6.28 14.68 -6.11
CA LEU A 234 -6.20 15.46 -4.88
C LEU A 234 -7.20 16.62 -4.89
N ASP A 235 -7.22 17.41 -5.95
CA ASP A 235 -8.10 18.60 -6.08
C ASP A 235 -9.58 18.20 -6.05
N THR A 236 -9.94 17.08 -6.70
CA THR A 236 -11.33 16.59 -6.74
C THR A 236 -11.77 16.11 -5.36
N LEU A 237 -11.01 15.22 -4.73
CA LEU A 237 -11.33 14.70 -3.40
C LEU A 237 -11.41 15.80 -2.36
N LEU A 238 -10.50 16.78 -2.41
CA LEU A 238 -10.51 17.93 -1.49
C LEU A 238 -11.74 18.82 -1.74
N SER A 239 -12.10 19.10 -2.98
CA SER A 239 -13.30 19.87 -3.33
C SER A 239 -14.58 19.19 -2.83
N GLU A 240 -14.69 17.88 -2.99
CA GLU A 240 -15.81 17.10 -2.45
C GLU A 240 -15.84 17.10 -0.94
N ALA A 241 -14.69 16.89 -0.27
CA ALA A 241 -14.60 16.91 1.18
C ALA A 241 -15.01 18.27 1.78
N GLN A 242 -14.67 19.36 1.10
CA GLN A 242 -15.09 20.72 1.51
C GLN A 242 -16.60 20.95 1.27
N ARG A 243 -17.12 20.56 0.10
CA ARG A 243 -18.54 20.71 -0.25
C ARG A 243 -19.44 19.95 0.71
N ASP A 244 -19.07 18.70 1.03
CA ASP A 244 -19.90 17.78 1.83
C ASP A 244 -19.58 17.87 3.32
N ASP A 245 -18.61 18.71 3.69
CA ASP A 245 -18.13 18.90 5.07
C ASP A 245 -17.77 17.56 5.75
N THR A 246 -17.16 16.65 5.01
CA THR A 246 -16.71 15.32 5.49
C THR A 246 -15.30 15.04 4.97
N ALA A 247 -14.49 14.33 5.73
CA ALA A 247 -13.13 14.02 5.28
C ALA A 247 -13.08 12.87 4.27
N LYS A 248 -12.01 12.83 3.49
CA LYS A 248 -11.66 11.74 2.58
C LYS A 248 -10.21 11.32 2.74
N ILE A 249 -9.85 10.15 2.22
CA ILE A 249 -8.47 9.67 2.13
C ILE A 249 -8.05 9.53 0.67
N MET A 250 -6.78 9.80 0.40
CA MET A 250 -6.13 9.57 -0.88
C MET A 250 -4.89 8.71 -0.65
N ASN A 251 -4.77 7.60 -1.35
CA ASN A 251 -3.62 6.71 -1.22
C ASN A 251 -2.86 6.64 -2.54
N VAL A 252 -1.60 7.07 -2.54
CA VAL A 252 -0.69 7.01 -3.69
C VAL A 252 0.26 5.85 -3.51
N GLY A 253 0.24 4.88 -4.44
CA GLY A 253 1.15 3.74 -4.45
C GLY A 253 2.38 3.97 -5.32
N LEU A 254 3.57 3.80 -4.75
CA LEU A 254 4.85 3.98 -5.42
C LEU A 254 5.70 2.72 -5.32
N HIS A 255 6.27 2.29 -6.45
CA HIS A 255 7.21 1.19 -6.51
C HIS A 255 8.61 1.74 -6.80
N PRO A 256 9.63 1.45 -5.97
CA PRO A 256 10.97 2.00 -6.17
C PRO A 256 11.60 1.70 -7.53
N HIS A 257 11.26 0.58 -8.16
CA HIS A 257 11.72 0.25 -9.51
C HIS A 257 10.96 1.00 -10.63
N VAL A 258 9.84 1.63 -10.31
CA VAL A 258 9.02 2.45 -11.22
C VAL A 258 9.21 3.93 -10.93
N ALA A 259 8.59 4.46 -9.88
CA ALA A 259 8.68 5.88 -9.51
C ALA A 259 10.08 6.30 -9.05
N GLY A 260 10.88 5.36 -8.51
CA GLY A 260 12.26 5.63 -8.10
C GLY A 260 13.26 5.81 -9.26
N ARG A 261 12.84 5.67 -10.53
CA ARG A 261 13.68 6.03 -11.70
C ARG A 261 13.90 7.54 -11.75
N ALA A 262 15.12 7.96 -12.12
CA ALA A 262 15.53 9.36 -12.05
C ALA A 262 14.55 10.34 -12.73
N TYR A 263 14.08 10.01 -13.93
CA TYR A 263 13.15 10.88 -14.65
C TYR A 263 11.73 10.85 -14.08
N ARG A 264 11.27 9.70 -13.57
CA ARG A 264 9.92 9.53 -13.03
C ARG A 264 9.76 10.13 -11.64
N SER A 265 10.81 10.10 -10.83
CA SER A 265 10.78 10.65 -9.47
C SER A 265 10.50 12.16 -9.42
N ARG A 266 10.68 12.87 -10.54
CA ARG A 266 10.29 14.29 -10.67
C ARG A 266 8.79 14.50 -10.38
N ALA A 267 7.91 13.62 -10.87
CA ALA A 267 6.48 13.72 -10.61
C ALA A 267 6.18 13.68 -9.12
N ILE A 268 6.88 12.83 -8.37
CA ILE A 268 6.69 12.70 -6.92
C ILE A 268 7.14 13.98 -6.22
N THR A 269 8.32 14.51 -6.55
CA THR A 269 8.79 15.77 -5.98
C THR A 269 7.79 16.90 -6.22
N GLN A 270 7.29 17.04 -7.44
CA GLN A 270 6.30 18.07 -7.79
C GLN A 270 4.98 17.88 -7.05
N PHE A 271 4.51 16.63 -6.94
CA PHE A 271 3.25 16.33 -6.25
C PHE A 271 3.34 16.60 -4.75
N LEU A 272 4.43 16.20 -4.09
CA LEU A 272 4.61 16.49 -2.66
C LEU A 272 4.62 18.02 -2.40
N GLN A 273 5.33 18.79 -3.23
CA GLN A 273 5.32 20.25 -3.12
C GLN A 273 3.93 20.85 -3.34
N TYR A 274 3.17 20.31 -4.31
CA TYR A 274 1.80 20.73 -4.57
C TYR A 274 0.88 20.46 -3.39
N ALA A 275 0.92 19.24 -2.81
CA ALA A 275 0.11 18.82 -1.69
C ALA A 275 0.44 19.61 -0.41
N LEU A 276 1.73 19.88 -0.15
CA LEU A 276 2.17 20.71 0.98
C LEU A 276 1.66 22.15 0.92
N GLY A 277 1.34 22.65 -0.27
CA GLY A 277 0.70 23.97 -0.47
C GLY A 277 -0.80 24.01 -0.15
N ARG A 278 -1.40 22.90 0.33
CA ARG A 278 -2.84 22.79 0.65
C ARG A 278 -3.02 22.64 2.17
N PRO A 279 -3.47 23.66 2.88
CA PRO A 279 -3.55 23.61 4.36
C PRO A 279 -4.57 22.60 4.89
N GLU A 280 -5.54 22.19 4.06
CA GLU A 280 -6.56 21.21 4.42
C GLU A 280 -6.11 19.75 4.21
N VAL A 281 -4.94 19.54 3.59
CA VAL A 281 -4.34 18.23 3.34
C VAL A 281 -3.34 17.91 4.45
N SER A 282 -3.44 16.72 5.03
CA SER A 282 -2.44 16.21 5.97
C SER A 282 -1.86 14.90 5.45
N PHE A 283 -0.53 14.77 5.51
CA PHE A 283 0.14 13.48 5.28
C PHE A 283 -0.06 12.62 6.53
N LEU A 284 -0.76 11.50 6.38
CA LEU A 284 -1.13 10.61 7.48
C LEU A 284 -0.62 9.19 7.24
N THR A 285 -0.41 8.46 8.32
CA THR A 285 -0.21 7.01 8.28
C THR A 285 -1.56 6.29 8.34
N ARG A 286 -1.62 5.05 7.87
CA ARG A 286 -2.82 4.21 7.98
C ARG A 286 -3.16 3.91 9.44
N GLU A 287 -2.14 3.64 10.25
CA GLU A 287 -2.30 3.40 11.68
C GLU A 287 -3.01 4.58 12.36
N ALA A 288 -2.54 5.81 12.13
CA ALA A 288 -3.16 6.99 12.72
C ALA A 288 -4.62 7.19 12.27
N ILE A 289 -4.91 6.89 11.00
CA ILE A 289 -6.29 6.95 10.49
C ILE A 289 -7.14 5.85 11.14
N ALA A 290 -6.64 4.62 11.23
CA ALA A 290 -7.37 3.49 11.79
C ALA A 290 -7.66 3.67 13.29
N GLU A 291 -6.67 4.12 14.08
CA GLU A 291 -6.84 4.42 15.50
C GLU A 291 -7.88 5.52 15.73
N HIS A 292 -7.82 6.59 14.92
CA HIS A 292 -8.82 7.65 14.98
C HIS A 292 -10.21 7.12 14.61
N TYR A 293 -10.30 6.32 13.55
CA TYR A 293 -11.57 5.77 13.05
C TYR A 293 -12.23 4.82 14.06
N LEU A 294 -11.48 3.96 14.74
CA LEU A 294 -12.00 3.09 15.80
C LEU A 294 -12.73 3.86 16.90
N SER A 295 -12.31 5.10 17.18
CA SER A 295 -12.93 5.95 18.20
C SER A 295 -14.14 6.75 17.69
N HIS A 296 -14.40 6.78 16.38
CA HIS A 296 -15.40 7.67 15.74
C HIS A 296 -16.31 6.99 14.71
N HIS A 297 -16.12 5.70 14.44
CA HIS A 297 -16.80 4.98 13.34
C HIS A 297 -18.33 4.96 13.47
N GLU A 298 -18.88 4.87 14.70
CA GLU A 298 -20.33 4.82 14.94
C GLU A 298 -21.06 6.05 14.40
N SER A 299 -20.40 7.22 14.40
CA SER A 299 -20.98 8.45 13.87
C SER A 299 -20.86 8.58 12.36
N HIS A 300 -20.03 7.75 11.71
CA HIS A 300 -19.79 7.77 10.26
C HIS A 300 -20.64 6.74 9.52
N ILE A 301 -20.45 5.47 9.78
CA ILE A 301 -21.26 4.38 9.22
C ILE A 301 -21.80 3.57 10.40
N PRO A 302 -23.05 3.83 10.83
CA PRO A 302 -23.68 3.05 11.88
C PRO A 302 -23.81 1.58 11.48
N ALA A 303 -23.64 0.70 12.46
CA ALA A 303 -23.77 -0.75 12.29
C ALA A 303 -25.17 -1.19 11.83
#